data_2dea7c786bff88725ebb5780a0f9a26a
#
_entry.id   2dea7c786bff88725ebb5780a0f9a26a
#
_cell.length_a   1.000
_cell.length_b   1.000
_cell.length_c   1.000
_cell.angle_alpha   90.00
_cell.angle_beta   90.00
_cell.angle_gamma   90.00
#
_symmetry.space_group_name_H-M   'P 1'
#
loop_
_entity.id
_entity.type
_entity.pdbx_description
1 polymer ?
#
loop_
_entity_poly.entity_id
_entity_poly.type
_entity_poly.pdbx_seq_one_letter_code
_entity_poly.pdbx_strand_id
1 'polypeptide(L)'
;MTSWMICMMMILNPQLLNDLHMKSYNYLKPAFLSILFLGMGVHAFADYASRMKERLPVLVESKDQGLVGEGTDGFVYLREGSSEKVKDMVASENEDRKLLFKAMASKTGGSVDDVATKFSKALVTKSKKGHWFRKSSGEWMQRK
;
A
#
# COMPACT_ATOMS: atom_id res chain seq x y z
N MET A 1 18.19 4.55 9.08
CA MET A 1 17.07 3.91 8.36
C MET A 1 15.80 4.52 8.88
N THR A 2 15.11 5.29 8.06
CA THR A 2 13.92 6.04 8.47
C THR A 2 12.74 5.09 8.70
N SER A 3 11.94 5.31 9.72
CA SER A 3 10.74 4.56 10.14
C SER A 3 9.79 4.21 8.96
N TRP A 4 9.87 4.94 7.87
CA TRP A 4 9.11 4.79 6.66
C TRP A 4 9.50 3.55 5.82
N MET A 5 10.80 3.25 5.75
CA MET A 5 11.28 2.02 5.08
C MET A 5 10.82 0.76 5.80
N ILE A 6 10.71 0.83 7.13
CA ILE A 6 10.26 -0.30 7.96
C ILE A 6 8.77 -0.60 7.70
N CYS A 7 7.93 0.41 7.61
CA CYS A 7 6.50 0.24 7.33
C CYS A 7 6.26 -0.33 5.92
N MET A 8 7.04 0.11 4.94
CA MET A 8 6.95 -0.41 3.56
C MET A 8 7.54 -1.82 3.42
N MET A 9 8.57 -2.17 4.21
CA MET A 9 9.10 -3.53 4.28
C MET A 9 8.10 -4.49 4.94
N MET A 10 7.35 -4.06 5.95
CA MET A 10 6.33 -4.87 6.62
C MET A 10 5.15 -5.24 5.70
N ILE A 11 4.76 -4.35 4.78
CA ILE A 11 3.70 -4.64 3.78
C ILE A 11 4.17 -5.64 2.72
N LEU A 12 5.48 -5.69 2.44
CA LEU A 12 6.07 -6.48 1.36
C LEU A 12 6.72 -7.80 1.81
N ASN A 13 6.89 -8.02 3.13
CA ASN A 13 7.49 -9.23 3.66
C ASN A 13 6.86 -9.66 5.00
N PRO A 14 5.86 -10.55 4.97
CA PRO A 14 5.16 -11.02 6.18
C PRO A 14 6.02 -11.86 7.12
N GLN A 15 7.20 -12.31 6.71
CA GLN A 15 8.12 -13.10 7.57
C GLN A 15 8.77 -12.25 8.67
N LEU A 16 8.91 -10.92 8.46
CA LEU A 16 9.50 -10.02 9.45
C LEU A 16 8.62 -9.75 10.67
N LEU A 17 7.33 -10.07 10.61
CA LEU A 17 6.40 -9.94 11.74
C LEU A 17 6.55 -11.04 12.79
N ASN A 18 7.06 -12.22 12.40
CA ASN A 18 7.20 -13.34 13.32
C ASN A 18 8.45 -13.23 14.19
N ASP A 19 9.47 -12.51 13.76
CA ASP A 19 10.75 -12.40 14.49
C ASP A 19 10.73 -11.37 15.63
N LEU A 20 9.70 -10.51 15.69
CA LEU A 20 9.56 -9.49 16.72
C LEU A 20 8.76 -9.94 17.96
N HIS A 21 8.25 -11.17 18.00
CA HIS A 21 7.34 -11.64 19.07
C HIS A 21 7.99 -12.42 20.20
N MET A 22 9.32 -12.48 20.32
CA MET A 22 9.99 -13.22 21.39
C MET A 22 11.07 -12.41 22.12
N LYS A 23 10.65 -11.45 22.94
CA LYS A 23 11.40 -11.15 24.17
C LYS A 23 10.44 -10.63 25.24
N SER A 24 10.10 -11.52 26.16
CA SER A 24 9.35 -11.24 27.38
C SER A 24 10.09 -10.22 28.26
N TYR A 25 9.42 -9.19 28.70
CA TYR A 25 9.79 -8.41 29.87
C TYR A 25 8.67 -8.49 30.90
N ASN A 26 8.97 -9.23 31.98
CA ASN A 26 8.21 -9.23 33.22
C ASN A 26 8.42 -7.90 33.95
N TYR A 27 7.38 -7.08 34.10
CA TYR A 27 7.28 -6.14 35.21
C TYR A 27 5.82 -6.02 35.72
N LEU A 28 5.68 -6.39 36.96
CA LEU A 28 4.69 -6.17 38.02
C LEU A 28 3.43 -5.33 37.70
N LYS A 29 2.30 -5.92 38.09
CA LYS A 29 1.00 -5.29 38.39
C LYS A 29 1.12 -4.34 39.62
N PRO A 30 0.17 -3.41 39.96
CA PRO A 30 -1.20 -3.27 39.50
C PRO A 30 -1.66 -1.80 39.31
N ALA A 31 -2.68 -1.54 38.54
CA ALA A 31 -3.78 -0.63 38.85
C ALA A 31 -4.87 -0.74 37.78
N PHE A 32 -5.99 -1.30 38.19
CA PHE A 32 -7.26 -1.31 37.48
C PHE A 32 -7.81 0.12 37.34
N LEU A 33 -8.62 0.28 36.31
CA LEU A 33 -9.52 1.40 36.01
C LEU A 33 -8.91 2.55 35.20
N SER A 34 -8.99 2.45 33.88
CA SER A 34 -9.27 3.53 32.92
C SER A 34 -8.95 3.13 31.47
N ILE A 35 -9.45 2.00 30.98
CA ILE A 35 -9.33 1.62 29.57
C ILE A 35 -10.74 1.33 29.03
N LEU A 36 -11.49 2.39 28.74
CA LEU A 36 -12.77 2.26 28.05
C LEU A 36 -12.94 3.31 26.94
N PHE A 37 -11.86 3.83 26.32
CA PHE A 37 -12.01 4.83 25.24
C PHE A 37 -10.94 4.79 24.15
N LEU A 38 -10.29 3.66 23.89
CA LEU A 38 -9.29 3.55 22.78
C LEU A 38 -9.56 2.39 21.81
N GLY A 39 -10.81 1.93 21.70
CA GLY A 39 -11.16 0.74 20.91
C GLY A 39 -11.61 0.98 19.47
N MET A 40 -11.76 2.21 18.97
CA MET A 40 -12.40 2.45 17.66
C MET A 40 -11.49 2.82 16.50
N GLY A 41 -10.20 3.03 16.73
CA GLY A 41 -9.29 3.53 15.66
C GLY A 41 -8.45 2.48 14.94
N VAL A 42 -8.30 1.29 15.47
CA VAL A 42 -7.28 0.33 14.97
C VAL A 42 -7.82 -0.62 13.91
N HIS A 43 -9.13 -0.84 13.84
CA HIS A 43 -9.75 -1.80 12.94
C HIS A 43 -9.78 -1.35 11.47
N ALA A 44 -9.91 -0.04 11.21
CA ALA A 44 -9.97 0.49 9.86
C ALA A 44 -8.62 0.43 9.12
N PHE A 45 -7.50 0.46 9.84
CA PHE A 45 -6.16 0.41 9.25
C PHE A 45 -5.73 -1.00 8.80
N ALA A 46 -6.22 -2.04 9.46
CA ALA A 46 -5.91 -3.41 9.11
C ALA A 46 -6.64 -3.87 7.84
N ASP A 47 -7.80 -3.30 7.59
CA ASP A 47 -8.74 -3.77 6.57
C ASP A 47 -8.26 -3.44 5.15
N TYR A 48 -7.90 -2.19 4.81
CA TYR A 48 -7.42 -1.87 3.46
C TYR A 48 -6.10 -2.56 3.12
N ALA A 49 -5.18 -2.71 4.09
CA ALA A 49 -3.91 -3.38 3.87
C ALA A 49 -4.10 -4.88 3.56
N SER A 50 -5.05 -5.53 4.24
CA SER A 50 -5.42 -6.93 3.99
C SER A 50 -6.02 -7.09 2.58
N ARG A 51 -6.99 -6.24 2.22
CA ARG A 51 -7.60 -6.25 0.88
C ARG A 51 -6.58 -6.02 -0.24
N MET A 52 -5.65 -5.08 -0.07
CA MET A 52 -4.57 -4.83 -1.03
C MET A 52 -3.65 -6.04 -1.16
N LYS A 53 -3.32 -6.70 -0.05
CA LYS A 53 -2.49 -7.92 -0.06
C LYS A 53 -3.18 -9.07 -0.80
N GLU A 54 -4.46 -9.29 -0.54
CA GLU A 54 -5.26 -10.32 -1.22
C GLU A 54 -5.38 -10.06 -2.72
N ARG A 55 -5.49 -8.80 -3.12
CA ARG A 55 -5.63 -8.35 -4.51
C ARG A 55 -4.30 -8.34 -5.27
N LEU A 56 -3.17 -8.30 -4.57
CA LEU A 56 -1.84 -8.16 -5.17
C LEU A 56 -1.54 -9.17 -6.30
N PRO A 57 -1.85 -10.48 -6.19
CA PRO A 57 -1.60 -11.43 -7.28
C PRO A 57 -2.31 -11.05 -8.58
N VAL A 58 -3.59 -10.68 -8.50
CA VAL A 58 -4.40 -10.27 -9.66
C VAL A 58 -3.90 -8.97 -10.26
N LEU A 59 -3.47 -8.02 -9.42
CA LEU A 59 -2.89 -6.76 -9.87
C LEU A 59 -1.56 -6.99 -10.60
N VAL A 60 -0.70 -7.87 -10.09
CA VAL A 60 0.59 -8.20 -10.74
C VAL A 60 0.35 -8.89 -12.07
N GLU A 61 -0.55 -9.86 -12.14
CA GLU A 61 -0.94 -10.53 -13.38
C GLU A 61 -1.45 -9.53 -14.43
N SER A 62 -2.34 -8.59 -14.02
CA SER A 62 -2.86 -7.56 -14.92
C SER A 62 -1.76 -6.62 -15.44
N LYS A 63 -0.71 -6.36 -14.65
CA LYS A 63 0.47 -5.61 -15.11
C LYS A 63 1.33 -6.41 -16.07
N ASP A 64 1.55 -7.70 -15.78
CA ASP A 64 2.32 -8.61 -16.64
C ASP A 64 1.65 -8.75 -18.02
N GLN A 65 0.30 -8.74 -18.05
CA GLN A 65 -0.51 -8.74 -19.28
C GLN A 65 -0.59 -7.37 -19.96
N GLY A 66 -0.10 -6.30 -19.32
CA GLY A 66 -0.16 -4.94 -19.87
C GLY A 66 -1.55 -4.31 -19.86
N LEU A 67 -2.50 -4.87 -19.11
CA LEU A 67 -3.88 -4.34 -18.98
C LEU A 67 -3.97 -3.12 -18.06
N VAL A 68 -3.01 -2.96 -17.16
CA VAL A 68 -2.93 -1.84 -16.23
C VAL A 68 -1.50 -1.34 -16.10
N GLY A 69 -1.35 -0.11 -15.59
CA GLY A 69 -0.05 0.47 -15.25
C GLY A 69 -0.14 1.41 -14.06
N GLU A 70 1.02 1.72 -13.48
CA GLU A 70 1.12 2.62 -12.33
C GLU A 70 1.23 4.07 -12.78
N GLY A 71 0.50 4.97 -12.14
CA GLY A 71 0.66 6.40 -12.32
C GLY A 71 1.76 6.99 -11.44
N THR A 72 2.34 8.11 -11.87
CA THR A 72 3.29 8.88 -11.06
C THR A 72 2.66 9.52 -9.82
N ASP A 73 1.34 9.54 -9.75
CA ASP A 73 0.51 9.97 -8.63
C ASP A 73 0.20 8.85 -7.61
N GLY A 74 0.73 7.65 -7.84
CA GLY A 74 0.57 6.50 -6.94
C GLY A 74 -0.70 5.69 -7.17
N PHE A 75 -1.48 5.96 -8.20
CA PHE A 75 -2.70 5.21 -8.55
C PHE A 75 -2.48 4.26 -9.72
N VAL A 76 -3.35 3.25 -9.83
CA VAL A 76 -3.37 2.30 -10.94
C VAL A 76 -4.31 2.83 -12.03
N TYR A 77 -3.91 2.71 -13.27
CA TYR A 77 -4.67 3.13 -14.44
C TYR A 77 -4.93 1.97 -15.39
N LEU A 78 -6.11 1.95 -15.94
CA LEU A 78 -6.51 1.00 -16.98
C LEU A 78 -5.82 1.33 -18.30
N ARG A 79 -5.49 0.28 -19.04
CA ARG A 79 -5.07 0.34 -20.44
C ARG A 79 -6.12 -0.31 -21.32
N GLU A 80 -5.96 -0.20 -22.63
CA GLU A 80 -6.86 -0.80 -23.61
C GLU A 80 -6.97 -2.33 -23.42
N GLY A 81 -8.16 -2.86 -23.66
CA GLY A 81 -8.44 -4.30 -23.52
C GLY A 81 -8.77 -4.77 -22.12
N SER A 82 -8.84 -3.89 -21.12
CA SER A 82 -9.19 -4.26 -19.74
C SER A 82 -10.66 -4.72 -19.64
N SER A 83 -10.88 -5.90 -19.06
CA SER A 83 -12.20 -6.43 -18.75
C SER A 83 -12.88 -5.68 -17.59
N GLU A 84 -14.21 -5.84 -17.44
CA GLU A 84 -14.93 -5.27 -16.27
C GLU A 84 -14.35 -5.73 -14.95
N LYS A 85 -13.97 -6.99 -14.84
CA LYS A 85 -13.31 -7.53 -13.63
C LYS A 85 -12.01 -6.78 -13.29
N VAL A 86 -11.21 -6.40 -14.29
CA VAL A 86 -9.99 -5.62 -14.09
C VAL A 86 -10.34 -4.18 -13.71
N LYS A 87 -11.40 -3.59 -14.28
CA LYS A 87 -11.88 -2.25 -13.91
C LYS A 87 -12.31 -2.19 -12.44
N ASP A 88 -13.11 -3.15 -11.99
CA ASP A 88 -13.56 -3.25 -10.59
C ASP A 88 -12.37 -3.44 -9.63
N MET A 89 -11.41 -4.28 -10.01
CA MET A 89 -10.19 -4.49 -9.26
C MET A 89 -9.39 -3.18 -9.11
N VAL A 90 -9.21 -2.42 -10.20
CA VAL A 90 -8.48 -1.13 -10.19
C VAL A 90 -9.22 -0.09 -9.36
N ALA A 91 -10.55 -0.02 -9.45
CA ALA A 91 -11.34 0.90 -8.62
C ALA A 91 -11.14 0.61 -7.13
N SER A 92 -11.27 -0.66 -6.73
CA SER A 92 -11.07 -1.10 -5.34
C SER A 92 -9.65 -0.86 -4.86
N GLU A 93 -8.64 -1.13 -5.69
CA GLU A 93 -7.23 -0.85 -5.36
C GLU A 93 -6.99 0.63 -5.10
N ASN A 94 -7.53 1.50 -5.95
CA ASN A 94 -7.34 2.94 -5.82
C ASN A 94 -8.05 3.53 -4.60
N GLU A 95 -9.23 2.99 -4.22
CA GLU A 95 -9.89 3.39 -2.96
C GLU A 95 -9.03 3.01 -1.73
N ASP A 96 -8.48 1.81 -1.70
CA ASP A 96 -7.62 1.37 -0.61
C ASP A 96 -6.31 2.18 -0.56
N ARG A 97 -5.74 2.55 -1.71
CA ARG A 97 -4.55 3.43 -1.78
C ARG A 97 -4.84 4.82 -1.23
N LYS A 98 -6.00 5.40 -1.50
CA LYS A 98 -6.42 6.69 -0.90
C LYS A 98 -6.42 6.62 0.63
N LEU A 99 -6.97 5.54 1.19
CA LEU A 99 -6.98 5.31 2.63
C LEU A 99 -5.56 5.15 3.18
N LEU A 100 -4.73 4.35 2.51
CA LEU A 100 -3.32 4.17 2.86
C LEU A 100 -2.56 5.51 2.88
N PHE A 101 -2.69 6.31 1.81
CA PHE A 101 -1.97 7.59 1.70
C PHE A 101 -2.40 8.58 2.77
N LYS A 102 -3.70 8.70 3.06
CA LYS A 102 -4.23 9.51 4.16
C LYS A 102 -3.66 9.08 5.51
N ALA A 103 -3.68 7.78 5.77
CA ALA A 103 -3.16 7.23 7.01
C ALA A 103 -1.66 7.48 7.19
N MET A 104 -0.89 7.30 6.13
CA MET A 104 0.55 7.54 6.16
C MET A 104 0.88 9.03 6.31
N ALA A 105 0.17 9.91 5.60
CA ALA A 105 0.32 11.36 5.72
C ALA A 105 0.05 11.81 7.17
N SER A 106 -1.02 11.34 7.78
CA SER A 106 -1.37 11.62 9.17
C SER A 106 -0.28 11.17 10.17
N LYS A 107 0.33 10.01 9.93
CA LYS A 107 1.40 9.48 10.80
C LYS A 107 2.73 10.19 10.64
N THR A 108 3.02 10.71 9.45
CA THR A 108 4.32 11.31 9.14
C THR A 108 4.32 12.83 9.20
N GLY A 109 3.15 13.45 9.33
CA GLY A 109 2.98 14.90 9.26
C GLY A 109 3.21 15.47 7.85
N GLY A 110 3.26 14.62 6.82
CA GLY A 110 3.43 15.02 5.43
C GLY A 110 2.10 15.22 4.70
N SER A 111 2.17 15.63 3.44
CA SER A 111 0.99 15.70 2.58
C SER A 111 0.64 14.33 1.98
N VAL A 112 -0.62 14.15 1.59
CA VAL A 112 -1.10 12.94 0.90
C VAL A 112 -0.37 12.79 -0.44
N ASP A 113 -0.14 13.89 -1.14
CA ASP A 113 0.53 13.89 -2.46
C ASP A 113 2.01 13.50 -2.36
N ASP A 114 2.71 13.94 -1.29
CA ASP A 114 4.09 13.52 -1.03
C ASP A 114 4.17 12.01 -0.78
N VAL A 115 3.22 11.47 -0.01
CA VAL A 115 3.14 10.03 0.25
C VAL A 115 2.88 9.28 -1.06
N ALA A 116 1.89 9.69 -1.83
CA ALA A 116 1.53 9.08 -3.11
C ALA A 116 2.70 9.08 -4.11
N THR A 117 3.40 10.22 -4.22
CA THR A 117 4.57 10.36 -5.08
C THR A 117 5.72 9.43 -4.65
N LYS A 118 6.01 9.36 -3.36
CA LYS A 118 7.04 8.45 -2.81
C LYS A 118 6.66 6.98 -3.02
N PHE A 119 5.40 6.65 -2.84
CA PHE A 119 4.86 5.31 -3.09
C PHE A 119 5.01 4.91 -4.55
N SER A 120 4.62 5.79 -5.49
CA SER A 120 4.81 5.59 -6.92
C SER A 120 6.28 5.34 -7.28
N LYS A 121 7.21 6.18 -6.82
CA LYS A 121 8.66 6.00 -7.07
C LYS A 121 9.15 4.63 -6.61
N ALA A 122 8.68 4.16 -5.46
CA ALA A 122 9.05 2.85 -4.94
C ALA A 122 8.50 1.71 -5.80
N LEU A 123 7.26 1.83 -6.29
CA LEU A 123 6.66 0.86 -7.21
C LEU A 123 7.40 0.81 -8.55
N VAL A 124 7.74 1.97 -9.12
CA VAL A 124 8.55 2.05 -10.35
C VAL A 124 9.88 1.32 -10.18
N THR A 125 10.58 1.55 -9.06
CA THR A 125 11.87 0.91 -8.79
C THR A 125 11.77 -0.63 -8.73
N LYS A 126 10.66 -1.15 -8.19
CA LYS A 126 10.42 -2.59 -8.00
C LYS A 126 9.72 -3.27 -9.17
N SER A 127 9.27 -2.51 -10.17
CA SER A 127 8.53 -3.06 -11.30
C SER A 127 9.41 -3.91 -12.21
N LYS A 128 8.82 -4.92 -12.85
CA LYS A 128 9.48 -5.76 -13.85
C LYS A 128 9.64 -5.01 -15.18
N LYS A 129 10.58 -5.47 -16.00
CA LYS A 129 10.66 -5.06 -17.40
C LYS A 129 9.34 -5.37 -18.10
N GLY A 130 8.91 -4.49 -18.96
CA GLY A 130 7.62 -4.63 -19.67
C GLY A 130 6.43 -3.99 -18.96
N HIS A 131 6.52 -3.69 -17.67
CA HIS A 131 5.43 -2.99 -16.97
C HIS A 131 5.25 -1.56 -17.47
N TRP A 132 4.01 -1.07 -17.42
CA TRP A 132 3.63 0.23 -17.92
C TRP A 132 3.48 1.25 -16.80
N PHE A 133 3.87 2.48 -17.12
CA PHE A 133 3.75 3.65 -16.26
C PHE A 133 3.05 4.79 -16.99
N ARG A 134 2.21 5.52 -16.28
CA ARG A 134 1.52 6.70 -16.79
C ARG A 134 2.14 7.95 -16.17
N LYS A 135 2.67 8.85 -17.01
CA LYS A 135 3.16 10.16 -16.57
C LYS A 135 2.00 11.07 -16.15
N SER A 136 2.31 12.14 -15.44
CA SER A 136 1.34 13.21 -15.12
C SER A 136 0.72 13.86 -16.37
N SER A 137 1.45 13.85 -17.50
CA SER A 137 0.94 14.28 -18.81
C SER A 137 -0.11 13.34 -19.42
N GLY A 138 -0.31 12.15 -18.85
CA GLY A 138 -1.15 11.09 -19.41
C GLY A 138 -0.43 10.15 -20.38
N GLU A 139 0.81 10.43 -20.74
CA GLU A 139 1.63 9.60 -21.62
C GLU A 139 2.01 8.28 -20.95
N TRP A 140 1.93 7.18 -21.70
CA TRP A 140 2.36 5.86 -21.26
C TRP A 140 3.82 5.58 -21.59
N MET A 141 4.53 5.02 -20.65
CA MET A 141 5.90 4.52 -20.81
C MET A 141 5.99 3.08 -20.35
N GLN A 142 6.82 2.30 -21.06
CA GLN A 142 7.13 0.93 -20.67
C GLN A 142 8.50 0.87 -20.01
N ARG A 143 8.63 0.10 -18.94
CA ARG A 143 9.93 -0.18 -18.30
C ARG A 143 10.78 -1.04 -19.22
N LYS A 144 11.95 -0.54 -19.57
CA LYS A 144 12.99 -1.24 -20.36
C LYS A 144 13.81 -2.20 -19.49
#